data_ef9bd8f1573e72fa96a63a5328a186a6
#
_entry.id   ef9bd8f1573e72fa96a63a5328a186a6
#
_cell.length_a   1.000
_cell.length_b   1.000
_cell.length_c   1.000
_cell.angle_alpha   90.00
_cell.angle_beta   90.00
_cell.angle_gamma   90.00
#
_symmetry.space_group_name_H-M   'P 1'
#
loop_
_entity.id
_entity.type
_entity.pdbx_description
1 polymer ?
#
loop_
_entity_poly.entity_id
_entity_poly.type
_entity_poly.pdbx_seq_one_letter_code
_entity_poly.pdbx_strand_id
1 'polypeptide(L)'
;MTTEQLRQLDQQHLWHPFTPMKLWMDSDPLVIVAGEGMHLIDSDGNRYLDGVSSLWCNVHGHRVAEIDAAVRAQLDKIAHTTMLGLASEPAILLADRLMRIVPAGLTKVFYSDAGATATEIAFKMAAQYWFNIGRPEKNEFVGFADAYHGDTVGAMSIGRMEAFHKPYFPLLFKTHFAKANQIESLKAILAERSRQIAAICIEPVVQGAGGMLIQPPGFLREVRKLADEHDVLLICDEVATGFGRTGRMFACEHEGVSPDIMCTAKGITGGYLPLAATFATQRIFDAFLGEPWEGKTFYHGHTYTGNPLACAAALASLELFHKHDLVAQVQRKSMELSKLLAEVAKLDHVLEIRQKGFMVGIELCEDRQTRRPFDPKRRIGAEICNRIRKHGVLLRPLGDVIVLMPPLAMPIEDLQRIIEAVTTEIMRLHEARR
;
A
#
# COMPACT_ATOMS: atom_id res chain seq x y z
N MET A 1 -11.45 -31.14 8.27
CA MET A 1 -11.57 -30.46 9.58
C MET A 1 -12.82 -29.60 9.58
N THR A 2 -13.53 -29.52 10.69
CA THR A 2 -14.67 -28.61 10.83
C THR A 2 -14.18 -27.17 11.06
N THR A 3 -15.04 -26.19 10.83
CA THR A 3 -14.75 -24.78 11.13
C THR A 3 -14.32 -24.60 12.59
N GLU A 4 -15.01 -25.26 13.50
CA GLU A 4 -14.69 -25.21 14.94
C GLU A 4 -13.28 -25.76 15.24
N GLN A 5 -12.88 -26.87 14.63
CA GLN A 5 -11.52 -27.41 14.78
C GLN A 5 -10.45 -26.44 14.24
N LEU A 6 -10.73 -25.77 13.12
CA LEU A 6 -9.82 -24.76 12.55
C LEU A 6 -9.67 -23.54 13.49
N ARG A 7 -10.79 -23.06 14.07
CA ARG A 7 -10.78 -21.95 15.04
C ARG A 7 -9.99 -22.30 16.30
N GLN A 8 -10.15 -23.51 16.83
CA GLN A 8 -9.39 -23.98 17.99
C GLN A 8 -7.90 -24.01 17.72
N LEU A 9 -7.46 -24.53 16.57
CA LEU A 9 -6.04 -24.54 16.19
C LEU A 9 -5.50 -23.12 15.96
N ASP A 10 -6.28 -22.25 15.36
CA ASP A 10 -5.95 -20.84 15.18
C ASP A 10 -5.70 -20.14 16.52
N GLN A 11 -6.66 -20.24 17.44
CA GLN A 11 -6.55 -19.63 18.77
C GLN A 11 -5.40 -20.20 19.60
N GLN A 12 -5.08 -21.48 19.39
CA GLN A 12 -4.01 -22.16 20.11
C GLN A 12 -2.60 -21.79 19.60
N HIS A 13 -2.44 -21.51 18.29
CA HIS A 13 -1.12 -21.45 17.68
C HIS A 13 -0.80 -20.17 16.91
N LEU A 14 -1.78 -19.36 16.51
CA LEU A 14 -1.53 -18.20 15.66
C LEU A 14 -1.56 -16.88 16.44
N TRP A 15 -0.61 -16.03 16.12
CA TRP A 15 -0.59 -14.64 16.54
C TRP A 15 -0.86 -13.75 15.34
N HIS A 16 -2.02 -13.12 15.29
CA HIS A 16 -2.50 -12.35 14.16
C HIS A 16 -1.88 -10.95 14.08
N PRO A 17 -1.49 -10.48 12.87
CA PRO A 17 -0.96 -9.13 12.67
C PRO A 17 -2.05 -8.07 12.93
N PHE A 18 -1.67 -6.93 13.54
CA PHE A 18 -2.55 -5.79 13.81
C PHE A 18 -3.87 -6.15 14.54
N THR A 19 -3.86 -7.21 15.33
CA THR A 19 -5.07 -7.78 15.94
C THR A 19 -4.99 -7.68 17.45
N PRO A 20 -6.01 -7.06 18.13
CA PRO A 20 -6.13 -7.16 19.56
C PRO A 20 -6.46 -8.60 19.97
N MET A 21 -5.43 -9.39 20.32
CA MET A 21 -5.56 -10.85 20.50
C MET A 21 -6.60 -11.26 21.56
N LYS A 22 -6.78 -10.45 22.62
CA LYS A 22 -7.85 -10.73 23.59
C LYS A 22 -9.23 -10.76 22.92
N LEU A 23 -9.54 -9.80 22.07
CA LEU A 23 -10.82 -9.77 21.34
C LEU A 23 -10.91 -10.88 20.30
N TRP A 24 -9.78 -11.26 19.69
CA TRP A 24 -9.73 -12.37 18.76
C TRP A 24 -10.06 -13.70 19.45
N MET A 25 -9.45 -13.95 20.60
CA MET A 25 -9.71 -15.16 21.41
C MET A 25 -11.17 -15.29 21.88
N ASP A 26 -11.84 -14.15 22.08
CA ASP A 26 -13.25 -14.09 22.50
C ASP A 26 -14.23 -14.03 21.31
N SER A 27 -13.76 -14.20 20.06
CA SER A 27 -14.57 -14.07 18.84
C SER A 27 -14.65 -15.37 18.05
N ASP A 28 -15.63 -15.42 17.12
CA ASP A 28 -15.79 -16.47 16.12
C ASP A 28 -15.22 -15.98 14.76
N PRO A 29 -13.89 -16.07 14.53
CA PRO A 29 -13.29 -15.55 13.33
C PRO A 29 -13.73 -16.32 12.07
N LEU A 30 -13.82 -15.59 10.94
CA LEU A 30 -14.01 -16.22 9.65
C LEU A 30 -12.74 -16.96 9.24
N VAL A 31 -12.87 -18.21 8.86
CA VAL A 31 -11.77 -19.03 8.33
C VAL A 31 -11.93 -19.10 6.81
N ILE A 32 -11.12 -18.37 6.07
CA ILE A 32 -11.17 -18.34 4.62
C ILE A 32 -10.45 -19.57 4.05
N VAL A 33 -11.15 -20.33 3.20
CA VAL A 33 -10.65 -21.57 2.59
C VAL A 33 -10.54 -21.50 1.07
N ALA A 34 -11.19 -20.53 0.43
CA ALA A 34 -11.16 -20.37 -1.03
C ALA A 34 -11.43 -18.92 -1.44
N GLY A 35 -11.16 -18.62 -2.70
CA GLY A 35 -11.54 -17.37 -3.35
C GLY A 35 -11.92 -17.62 -4.80
N GLU A 36 -12.86 -16.85 -5.34
CA GLU A 36 -13.32 -16.96 -6.73
C GLU A 36 -13.85 -15.60 -7.20
N GLY A 37 -13.31 -15.10 -8.30
CA GLY A 37 -13.66 -13.77 -8.81
C GLY A 37 -13.46 -12.70 -7.73
N MET A 38 -14.50 -11.96 -7.39
CA MET A 38 -14.44 -10.90 -6.38
C MET A 38 -14.76 -11.37 -4.96
N HIS A 39 -14.91 -12.70 -4.75
CA HIS A 39 -15.37 -13.26 -3.48
C HIS A 39 -14.30 -14.07 -2.76
N LEU A 40 -14.26 -13.91 -1.45
CA LEU A 40 -13.66 -14.84 -0.50
C LEU A 40 -14.74 -15.81 -0.01
N ILE A 41 -14.35 -17.07 0.26
CA ILE A 41 -15.27 -18.13 0.70
C ILE A 41 -14.74 -18.68 2.02
N ASP A 42 -15.60 -18.68 3.05
CA ASP A 42 -15.24 -19.22 4.35
C ASP A 42 -15.45 -20.75 4.43
N SER A 43 -15.02 -21.34 5.54
CA SER A 43 -15.12 -22.78 5.80
C SER A 43 -16.54 -23.30 5.96
N ASP A 44 -17.53 -22.42 6.13
CA ASP A 44 -18.95 -22.73 6.18
C ASP A 44 -19.63 -22.57 4.81
N GLY A 45 -18.87 -22.16 3.78
CA GLY A 45 -19.34 -21.98 2.40
C GLY A 45 -19.95 -20.61 2.12
N ASN A 46 -19.92 -19.67 3.07
CA ASN A 46 -20.43 -18.32 2.85
C ASN A 46 -19.48 -17.53 1.95
N ARG A 47 -20.06 -16.69 1.10
CA ARG A 47 -19.33 -15.88 0.11
C ARG A 47 -19.36 -14.41 0.48
N TYR A 48 -18.21 -13.76 0.44
CA TYR A 48 -18.05 -12.35 0.79
C TYR A 48 -17.34 -11.59 -0.34
N LEU A 49 -17.91 -10.49 -0.81
CA LEU A 49 -17.20 -9.55 -1.68
C LEU A 49 -15.98 -8.99 -0.94
N ASP A 50 -14.81 -9.10 -1.55
CA ASP A 50 -13.54 -8.62 -0.99
C ASP A 50 -13.38 -7.13 -1.21
N GLY A 51 -14.07 -6.32 -0.41
CA GLY A 51 -14.08 -4.86 -0.56
C GLY A 51 -12.78 -4.15 -0.18
N VAL A 52 -11.77 -4.91 0.29
CA VAL A 52 -10.45 -4.38 0.67
C VAL A 52 -9.29 -5.07 -0.05
N SER A 53 -9.58 -5.84 -1.12
CA SER A 53 -8.55 -6.55 -1.90
C SER A 53 -7.63 -7.39 -1.03
N SER A 54 -8.21 -8.15 -0.09
CA SER A 54 -7.53 -8.89 0.98
C SER A 54 -6.78 -7.93 1.93
N LEU A 55 -5.66 -7.35 1.53
CA LEU A 55 -5.04 -6.19 2.18
C LEU A 55 -4.45 -5.26 1.13
N TRP A 56 -5.33 -4.63 0.33
CA TRP A 56 -4.99 -3.63 -0.70
C TRP A 56 -4.14 -4.16 -1.85
N CYS A 57 -4.06 -5.49 -2.04
CA CYS A 57 -3.14 -6.12 -2.99
C CYS A 57 -3.83 -6.80 -4.17
N ASN A 58 -5.06 -7.31 -4.04
CA ASN A 58 -5.75 -7.98 -5.13
C ASN A 58 -6.16 -6.98 -6.21
N VAL A 59 -5.82 -7.28 -7.46
CA VAL A 59 -6.08 -6.42 -8.62
C VAL A 59 -7.16 -6.99 -9.52
N HIS A 60 -7.02 -8.24 -9.90
CA HIS A 60 -7.82 -8.89 -10.96
C HIS A 60 -8.92 -9.79 -10.39
N GLY A 61 -8.96 -10.00 -9.07
CA GLY A 61 -9.80 -10.99 -8.41
C GLY A 61 -9.01 -12.23 -7.98
N HIS A 62 -9.75 -13.20 -7.43
CA HIS A 62 -9.21 -14.46 -6.95
C HIS A 62 -9.29 -15.55 -8.01
N ARG A 63 -8.30 -16.43 -8.10
CA ARG A 63 -8.24 -17.55 -9.04
C ARG A 63 -8.36 -17.12 -10.52
N VAL A 64 -7.60 -16.13 -10.90
CA VAL A 64 -7.51 -15.65 -12.28
C VAL A 64 -6.76 -16.69 -13.12
N ALA A 65 -7.42 -17.26 -14.11
CA ALA A 65 -6.91 -18.41 -14.85
C ALA A 65 -5.55 -18.17 -15.50
N GLU A 66 -5.32 -16.97 -16.03
CA GLU A 66 -4.07 -16.59 -16.68
C GLU A 66 -2.89 -16.52 -15.68
N ILE A 67 -3.12 -15.95 -14.49
CA ILE A 67 -2.08 -15.87 -13.45
C ILE A 67 -1.81 -17.26 -12.87
N ASP A 68 -2.87 -18.02 -12.57
CA ASP A 68 -2.76 -19.42 -12.12
C ASP A 68 -1.93 -20.27 -13.10
N ALA A 69 -2.20 -20.14 -14.41
CA ALA A 69 -1.48 -20.88 -15.45
C ALA A 69 0.00 -20.46 -15.51
N ALA A 70 0.31 -19.15 -15.43
CA ALA A 70 1.68 -18.65 -15.45
C ALA A 70 2.49 -19.17 -14.27
N VAL A 71 1.91 -19.17 -13.05
CA VAL A 71 2.57 -19.70 -11.86
C VAL A 71 2.82 -21.21 -11.98
N ARG A 72 1.83 -22.01 -12.48
CA ARG A 72 2.01 -23.45 -12.70
C ARG A 72 3.11 -23.73 -13.73
N ALA A 73 3.08 -23.03 -14.86
CA ALA A 73 4.11 -23.19 -15.89
C ALA A 73 5.52 -22.84 -15.39
N GLN A 74 5.63 -21.85 -14.50
CA GLN A 74 6.91 -21.52 -13.88
C GLN A 74 7.33 -22.58 -12.84
N LEU A 75 6.39 -23.16 -12.11
CA LEU A 75 6.65 -24.23 -11.16
C LEU A 75 7.19 -25.48 -11.85
N ASP A 76 6.73 -25.79 -13.06
CA ASP A 76 7.24 -26.89 -13.89
C ASP A 76 8.71 -26.68 -14.32
N LYS A 77 9.19 -25.43 -14.35
CA LYS A 77 10.60 -25.10 -14.65
C LYS A 77 11.46 -25.09 -13.39
N ILE A 78 11.16 -24.16 -12.48
CA ILE A 78 11.86 -23.98 -11.21
C ILE A 78 11.05 -23.07 -10.28
N ALA A 79 10.92 -23.47 -9.01
CA ALA A 79 10.22 -22.70 -8.00
C ALA A 79 11.04 -21.50 -7.52
N HIS A 80 12.35 -21.68 -7.31
CA HIS A 80 13.25 -20.65 -6.80
C HIS A 80 14.69 -20.88 -7.26
N THR A 81 15.40 -19.78 -7.51
CA THR A 81 16.84 -19.68 -7.61
C THR A 81 17.29 -18.33 -7.06
N THR A 82 18.52 -18.24 -6.55
CA THR A 82 19.07 -16.99 -6.04
C THR A 82 19.42 -16.02 -7.17
N MET A 83 19.31 -14.72 -6.91
CA MET A 83 19.90 -13.67 -7.76
C MET A 83 21.32 -13.27 -7.30
N LEU A 84 21.87 -13.87 -6.25
CA LEU A 84 23.23 -13.61 -5.80
C LEU A 84 24.23 -14.32 -6.73
N GLY A 85 24.82 -13.55 -7.66
CA GLY A 85 25.74 -14.05 -8.68
C GLY A 85 25.09 -14.83 -9.84
N LEU A 86 23.77 -14.96 -9.84
CA LEU A 86 22.96 -15.58 -10.90
C LEU A 86 21.87 -14.63 -11.38
N ALA A 87 21.19 -14.99 -12.46
CA ALA A 87 20.01 -14.31 -12.96
C ALA A 87 18.92 -15.33 -13.33
N SER A 88 17.65 -14.93 -13.27
CA SER A 88 16.54 -15.80 -13.69
C SER A 88 15.74 -15.14 -14.81
N GLU A 89 15.29 -15.95 -15.78
CA GLU A 89 14.51 -15.50 -16.93
C GLU A 89 13.30 -14.62 -16.52
N PRO A 90 12.40 -15.05 -15.61
CA PRO A 90 11.21 -14.27 -15.30
C PRO A 90 11.55 -12.94 -14.57
N ALA A 91 12.61 -12.89 -13.79
CA ALA A 91 13.04 -11.64 -13.15
C ALA A 91 13.58 -10.62 -14.17
N ILE A 92 14.34 -11.09 -15.18
CA ILE A 92 14.86 -10.25 -16.28
C ILE A 92 13.70 -9.70 -17.12
N LEU A 93 12.76 -10.58 -17.51
CA LEU A 93 11.60 -10.19 -18.32
C LEU A 93 10.69 -9.22 -17.57
N LEU A 94 10.49 -9.44 -16.28
CA LEU A 94 9.71 -8.52 -15.44
C LEU A 94 10.39 -7.16 -15.34
N ALA A 95 11.71 -7.10 -15.17
CA ALA A 95 12.44 -5.84 -15.15
C ALA A 95 12.22 -5.04 -16.45
N ASP A 96 12.35 -5.69 -17.62
CA ASP A 96 12.09 -5.05 -18.92
C ASP A 96 10.65 -4.52 -19.03
N ARG A 97 9.65 -5.32 -18.60
CA ARG A 97 8.25 -4.88 -18.63
C ARG A 97 7.97 -3.72 -17.68
N LEU A 98 8.53 -3.75 -16.47
CA LEU A 98 8.38 -2.67 -15.49
C LEU A 98 9.01 -1.36 -15.98
N MET A 99 10.20 -1.41 -16.61
CA MET A 99 10.86 -0.21 -17.16
C MET A 99 10.04 0.50 -18.23
N ARG A 100 9.08 -0.16 -18.87
CA ARG A 100 8.19 0.44 -19.88
C ARG A 100 7.00 1.19 -19.29
N ILE A 101 6.71 1.00 -18.01
CA ILE A 101 5.52 1.56 -17.37
C ILE A 101 5.85 2.49 -16.19
N VAL A 102 7.06 2.40 -15.62
CA VAL A 102 7.47 3.30 -14.52
C VAL A 102 7.69 4.73 -15.02
N PRO A 103 7.58 5.74 -14.15
CA PRO A 103 7.88 7.12 -14.48
C PRO A 103 9.25 7.29 -15.14
N ALA A 104 9.32 8.21 -16.11
CA ALA A 104 10.55 8.47 -16.87
C ALA A 104 11.74 8.81 -15.94
N GLY A 105 12.93 8.33 -16.29
CA GLY A 105 14.15 8.53 -15.50
C GLY A 105 14.48 7.39 -14.54
N LEU A 106 13.52 6.56 -14.16
CA LEU A 106 13.78 5.31 -13.43
C LEU A 106 14.28 4.25 -14.42
N THR A 107 15.46 3.69 -14.18
CA THR A 107 16.13 2.79 -15.14
C THR A 107 16.60 1.47 -14.54
N LYS A 108 16.57 1.35 -13.23
CA LYS A 108 17.01 0.15 -12.51
C LYS A 108 15.94 -0.28 -11.52
N VAL A 109 15.86 -1.60 -11.33
CA VAL A 109 14.97 -2.22 -10.34
C VAL A 109 15.78 -3.15 -9.44
N PHE A 110 15.48 -3.09 -8.15
CA PHE A 110 15.96 -4.02 -7.13
C PHE A 110 14.72 -4.72 -6.51
N TYR A 111 14.68 -6.05 -6.57
CA TYR A 111 13.55 -6.81 -6.06
C TYR A 111 13.69 -7.13 -4.57
N SER A 112 12.55 -7.20 -3.88
CA SER A 112 12.40 -7.68 -2.50
C SER A 112 11.04 -8.36 -2.32
N ASP A 113 10.62 -8.60 -1.08
CA ASP A 113 9.50 -9.50 -0.78
C ASP A 113 8.23 -8.78 -0.32
N ALA A 114 8.37 -7.60 0.29
CA ALA A 114 7.27 -6.84 0.89
C ALA A 114 7.47 -5.32 0.74
N GLY A 115 6.40 -4.55 0.89
CA GLY A 115 6.47 -3.08 0.82
C GLY A 115 7.48 -2.48 1.79
N ALA A 116 7.48 -2.94 3.06
CA ALA A 116 8.44 -2.49 4.06
C ALA A 116 9.90 -2.76 3.65
N THR A 117 10.19 -3.89 3.01
CA THR A 117 11.54 -4.21 2.54
C THR A 117 11.95 -3.36 1.32
N ALA A 118 10.99 -2.99 0.45
CA ALA A 118 11.27 -2.05 -0.63
C ALA A 118 11.63 -0.65 -0.09
N THR A 119 10.94 -0.18 0.93
CA THR A 119 11.26 1.12 1.56
C THR A 119 12.58 1.08 2.33
N GLU A 120 12.90 -0.01 3.05
CA GLU A 120 14.23 -0.21 3.66
C GLU A 120 15.36 -0.11 2.63
N ILE A 121 15.18 -0.74 1.47
CA ILE A 121 16.15 -0.70 0.37
C ILE A 121 16.30 0.74 -0.14
N ALA A 122 15.18 1.46 -0.30
CA ALA A 122 15.20 2.86 -0.76
C ALA A 122 15.98 3.77 0.20
N PHE A 123 15.78 3.62 1.51
CA PHE A 123 16.50 4.42 2.51
C PHE A 123 18.00 4.10 2.51
N LYS A 124 18.35 2.82 2.43
CA LYS A 124 19.75 2.40 2.33
C LYS A 124 20.41 2.88 1.03
N MET A 125 19.69 2.79 -0.11
CA MET A 125 20.18 3.32 -1.38
C MET A 125 20.42 4.84 -1.29
N ALA A 126 19.50 5.58 -0.72
CA ALA A 126 19.63 7.03 -0.58
C ALA A 126 20.82 7.41 0.31
N ALA A 127 20.97 6.80 1.48
CA ALA A 127 22.09 7.07 2.38
C ALA A 127 23.44 6.67 1.75
N GLN A 128 23.53 5.48 1.14
CA GLN A 128 24.78 5.02 0.52
C GLN A 128 25.12 5.78 -0.76
N TYR A 129 24.11 6.25 -1.53
CA TYR A 129 24.34 7.15 -2.66
C TYR A 129 25.15 8.38 -2.24
N TRP A 130 24.70 9.08 -1.19
CA TRP A 130 25.39 10.27 -0.70
C TRP A 130 26.78 9.93 -0.15
N PHE A 131 26.91 8.83 0.56
CA PHE A 131 28.22 8.35 1.02
C PHE A 131 29.18 8.09 -0.14
N ASN A 132 28.72 7.36 -1.18
CA ASN A 132 29.54 6.97 -2.33
C ASN A 132 30.01 8.16 -3.17
N ILE A 133 29.25 9.28 -3.18
CA ILE A 133 29.66 10.51 -3.89
C ILE A 133 30.40 11.52 -2.97
N GLY A 134 30.82 11.07 -1.77
CA GLY A 134 31.65 11.89 -0.86
C GLY A 134 30.87 12.89 -0.01
N ARG A 135 29.57 12.64 0.23
CA ARG A 135 28.70 13.50 1.06
C ARG A 135 28.03 12.70 2.21
N PRO A 136 28.83 12.06 3.09
CA PRO A 136 28.30 11.18 4.15
C PRO A 136 27.48 11.90 5.23
N GLU A 137 27.55 13.23 5.29
CA GLU A 137 26.73 14.05 6.18
C GLU A 137 25.23 14.00 5.84
N LYS A 138 24.88 13.68 4.57
CA LYS A 138 23.49 13.50 4.14
C LYS A 138 22.99 12.11 4.48
N ASN A 139 22.52 11.92 5.72
CA ASN A 139 22.09 10.64 6.25
C ASN A 139 20.82 10.74 7.14
N GLU A 140 20.21 11.92 7.23
CA GLU A 140 18.92 12.13 7.88
C GLU A 140 17.80 12.11 6.82
N PHE A 141 16.56 11.89 7.26
CA PHE A 141 15.41 11.78 6.36
C PHE A 141 14.28 12.72 6.76
N VAL A 142 13.42 13.03 5.79
CA VAL A 142 12.14 13.68 6.04
C VAL A 142 11.02 12.71 5.68
N GLY A 143 10.11 12.49 6.63
CA GLY A 143 8.81 11.83 6.44
C GLY A 143 7.66 12.81 6.66
N PHE A 144 6.44 12.32 6.52
CA PHE A 144 5.23 13.09 6.81
C PHE A 144 4.49 12.50 8.01
N ALA A 145 3.87 13.35 8.82
CA ALA A 145 3.00 12.89 9.91
C ALA A 145 1.87 12.02 9.34
N ASP A 146 1.50 10.99 10.09
CA ASP A 146 0.47 10.02 9.73
C ASP A 146 0.77 9.18 8.46
N ALA A 147 2.00 9.19 7.95
CA ALA A 147 2.45 8.32 6.88
C ALA A 147 2.81 6.92 7.41
N TYR A 148 2.63 5.91 6.55
CA TYR A 148 2.96 4.52 6.86
C TYR A 148 3.76 3.88 5.73
N HIS A 149 4.95 3.40 6.04
CA HIS A 149 5.87 2.80 5.06
C HIS A 149 6.19 1.32 5.36
N GLY A 150 5.56 0.75 6.39
CA GLY A 150 5.78 -0.63 6.83
C GLY A 150 6.19 -0.72 8.30
N ASP A 151 6.45 -1.95 8.77
CA ASP A 151 6.69 -2.26 10.18
C ASP A 151 8.13 -2.74 10.48
N THR A 152 9.02 -2.68 9.50
CA THR A 152 10.47 -2.83 9.76
C THR A 152 11.00 -1.58 10.43
N VAL A 153 12.12 -1.67 11.14
CA VAL A 153 12.67 -0.55 11.92
C VAL A 153 12.90 0.72 11.08
N GLY A 154 13.46 0.58 9.88
CA GLY A 154 13.66 1.73 8.99
C GLY A 154 12.35 2.29 8.46
N ALA A 155 11.41 1.44 8.05
CA ALA A 155 10.09 1.87 7.58
C ALA A 155 9.31 2.61 8.69
N MET A 156 9.32 2.09 9.94
CA MET A 156 8.74 2.76 11.10
C MET A 156 9.44 4.08 11.43
N SER A 157 10.74 4.18 11.18
CA SER A 157 11.49 5.41 11.44
C SER A 157 11.01 6.57 10.57
N ILE A 158 10.58 6.31 9.35
CA ILE A 158 10.12 7.31 8.38
C ILE A 158 8.60 7.51 8.43
N GLY A 159 7.83 6.45 8.73
CA GLY A 159 6.36 6.47 8.78
C GLY A 159 5.81 6.48 10.20
N ARG A 160 6.30 7.34 11.08
CA ARG A 160 6.00 7.36 12.51
C ARG A 160 4.52 7.55 12.83
N MET A 161 3.79 6.43 12.92
CA MET A 161 2.40 6.40 13.41
C MET A 161 2.39 6.09 14.91
N GLU A 162 2.02 7.06 15.73
CA GLU A 162 2.08 6.91 17.20
C GLU A 162 1.22 5.73 17.68
N ALA A 163 0.05 5.53 17.10
CA ALA A 163 -0.87 4.46 17.47
C ALA A 163 -0.27 3.06 17.30
N PHE A 164 0.67 2.86 16.35
CA PHE A 164 1.27 1.57 16.05
C PHE A 164 2.71 1.45 16.54
N HIS A 165 3.48 2.55 16.47
CA HIS A 165 4.94 2.51 16.58
C HIS A 165 5.47 2.98 17.93
N LYS A 166 4.64 3.56 18.82
CA LYS A 166 5.08 4.12 20.11
C LYS A 166 5.97 3.19 20.95
N PRO A 167 5.70 1.88 21.09
CA PRO A 167 6.57 0.97 21.83
C PRO A 167 7.97 0.80 21.23
N TYR A 168 8.13 1.10 19.93
CA TYR A 168 9.36 0.90 19.16
C TYR A 168 10.18 2.17 18.98
N PHE A 169 9.73 3.33 19.45
CA PHE A 169 10.43 4.61 19.30
C PHE A 169 11.90 4.57 19.72
N PRO A 170 12.31 3.83 20.77
CA PRO A 170 13.72 3.71 21.13
C PRO A 170 14.61 3.00 20.09
N LEU A 171 14.03 2.25 19.16
CA LEU A 171 14.74 1.51 18.11
C LEU A 171 14.88 2.32 16.81
N LEU A 172 14.18 3.45 16.68
CA LEU A 172 14.06 4.18 15.42
C LEU A 172 15.23 5.13 15.22
N PHE A 173 15.68 5.28 13.98
CA PHE A 173 16.65 6.30 13.62
C PHE A 173 15.98 7.68 13.49
N LYS A 174 16.81 8.72 13.50
CA LYS A 174 16.35 10.11 13.47
C LYS A 174 15.71 10.47 12.13
N THR A 175 14.47 10.96 12.17
CA THR A 175 13.71 11.47 11.04
C THR A 175 13.04 12.79 11.43
N HIS A 176 12.95 13.71 10.48
CA HIS A 176 12.19 14.97 10.62
C HIS A 176 10.81 14.78 10.00
N PHE A 177 9.75 15.21 10.71
CA PHE A 177 8.39 15.03 10.26
C PHE A 177 7.76 16.34 9.81
N ALA A 178 7.48 16.47 8.52
CA ALA A 178 6.61 17.52 8.03
C ALA A 178 5.14 17.19 8.36
N LYS A 179 4.34 18.22 8.61
CA LYS A 179 2.90 18.01 8.81
C LYS A 179 2.24 17.56 7.51
N ALA A 180 1.33 16.60 7.61
CA ALA A 180 0.56 16.13 6.47
C ALA A 180 -0.13 17.30 5.76
N ASN A 181 -0.07 17.34 4.43
CA ASN A 181 -0.71 18.34 3.59
C ASN A 181 -0.32 19.82 3.86
N GLN A 182 0.79 20.08 4.57
CA GLN A 182 1.27 21.43 4.89
C GLN A 182 2.68 21.64 4.35
N ILE A 183 2.79 22.19 3.14
CA ILE A 183 4.07 22.36 2.45
C ILE A 183 5.04 23.29 3.21
N GLU A 184 4.54 24.28 3.93
CA GLU A 184 5.35 25.21 4.71
C GLU A 184 6.14 24.51 5.84
N SER A 185 5.58 23.40 6.36
CA SER A 185 6.28 22.57 7.34
C SER A 185 7.51 21.89 6.73
N LEU A 186 7.41 21.42 5.48
CA LEU A 186 8.54 20.85 4.73
C LEU A 186 9.59 21.92 4.42
N LYS A 187 9.17 23.10 3.95
CA LYS A 187 10.07 24.24 3.67
C LYS A 187 10.90 24.61 4.89
N ALA A 188 10.28 24.69 6.08
CA ALA A 188 10.98 25.01 7.32
C ALA A 188 12.07 23.98 7.65
N ILE A 189 11.77 22.68 7.52
CA ILE A 189 12.75 21.60 7.75
C ILE A 189 13.92 21.72 6.77
N LEU A 190 13.64 21.89 5.48
CA LEU A 190 14.67 21.96 4.46
C LEU A 190 15.55 23.21 4.57
N ALA A 191 14.97 24.35 4.92
CA ALA A 191 15.73 25.58 5.15
C ALA A 191 16.78 25.43 6.28
N GLU A 192 16.45 24.66 7.32
CA GLU A 192 17.33 24.43 8.46
C GLU A 192 18.31 23.26 8.24
N ARG A 193 17.86 22.18 7.57
CA ARG A 193 18.52 20.86 7.62
C ARG A 193 18.94 20.26 6.29
N SER A 194 18.69 20.90 5.13
CA SER A 194 18.91 20.29 3.82
C SER A 194 20.32 19.68 3.62
N ARG A 195 21.33 20.23 4.30
CA ARG A 195 22.71 19.71 4.22
C ARG A 195 22.86 18.31 4.83
N GLN A 196 21.99 17.93 5.77
CA GLN A 196 21.98 16.62 6.43
C GLN A 196 20.93 15.67 5.82
N ILE A 197 19.93 16.20 5.12
CA ILE A 197 18.84 15.39 4.58
C ILE A 197 19.31 14.61 3.35
N ALA A 198 19.20 13.28 3.42
CA ALA A 198 19.44 12.36 2.31
C ALA A 198 18.25 12.31 1.36
N ALA A 199 17.05 12.14 1.90
CA ALA A 199 15.85 12.01 1.11
C ALA A 199 14.59 12.47 1.86
N ILE A 200 13.58 12.87 1.06
CA ILE A 200 12.19 13.03 1.46
C ILE A 200 11.46 11.75 1.03
N CYS A 201 10.70 11.10 1.92
CA CYS A 201 9.86 9.96 1.60
C CYS A 201 8.38 10.35 1.72
N ILE A 202 7.58 10.01 0.70
CA ILE A 202 6.16 10.36 0.63
C ILE A 202 5.33 9.25 0.00
N GLU A 203 4.15 8.98 0.54
CA GLU A 203 3.08 8.28 -0.16
C GLU A 203 2.44 9.30 -1.14
N PRO A 204 2.58 9.14 -2.47
CA PRO A 204 2.13 10.18 -3.40
C PRO A 204 0.61 10.23 -3.49
N VAL A 205 0.05 11.44 -3.44
CA VAL A 205 -1.37 11.78 -3.61
C VAL A 205 -2.28 11.29 -2.47
N VAL A 206 -2.05 10.11 -1.90
CA VAL A 206 -2.88 9.53 -0.83
C VAL A 206 -2.00 8.89 0.24
N GLN A 207 -2.08 9.37 1.48
CA GLN A 207 -1.58 8.64 2.64
C GLN A 207 -2.63 7.60 3.05
N GLY A 208 -2.35 6.33 2.76
CA GLY A 208 -3.35 5.25 2.91
C GLY A 208 -3.69 4.97 4.37
N ALA A 209 -2.72 4.48 5.14
CA ALA A 209 -2.94 4.03 6.52
C ALA A 209 -3.27 5.17 7.50
N GLY A 210 -2.94 6.40 7.17
CA GLY A 210 -3.34 7.60 7.91
C GLY A 210 -4.84 7.93 7.81
N GLY A 211 -5.64 7.09 7.15
CA GLY A 211 -7.09 7.27 6.99
C GLY A 211 -7.50 7.75 5.59
N MET A 212 -6.78 7.35 4.56
CA MET A 212 -7.00 7.76 3.17
C MET A 212 -6.93 9.29 2.99
N LEU A 213 -5.90 9.91 3.56
CA LEU A 213 -5.71 11.36 3.48
C LEU A 213 -5.29 11.77 2.06
N ILE A 214 -6.13 12.56 1.39
CA ILE A 214 -5.85 13.06 0.04
C ILE A 214 -4.99 14.31 0.13
N GLN A 215 -3.90 14.36 -0.64
CA GLN A 215 -3.05 15.55 -0.72
C GLN A 215 -3.72 16.64 -1.58
N PRO A 216 -3.50 17.92 -1.26
CA PRO A 216 -3.97 19.02 -2.10
C PRO A 216 -3.36 18.95 -3.52
N PRO A 217 -4.09 19.36 -4.55
CA PRO A 217 -3.55 19.41 -5.90
C PRO A 217 -2.27 20.25 -5.97
N GLY A 218 -1.23 19.71 -6.64
CA GLY A 218 0.08 20.36 -6.77
C GLY A 218 1.04 20.12 -5.59
N PHE A 219 0.60 19.45 -4.54
CA PHE A 219 1.42 19.21 -3.34
C PHE A 219 2.68 18.38 -3.67
N LEU A 220 2.53 17.27 -4.37
CA LEU A 220 3.67 16.42 -4.74
C LEU A 220 4.64 17.15 -5.69
N ARG A 221 4.12 17.96 -6.61
CA ARG A 221 4.94 18.77 -7.51
C ARG A 221 5.79 19.79 -6.74
N GLU A 222 5.21 20.42 -5.73
CA GLU A 222 5.96 21.35 -4.87
C GLU A 222 6.99 20.61 -4.02
N VAL A 223 6.68 19.39 -3.53
CA VAL A 223 7.67 18.52 -2.84
C VAL A 223 8.84 18.20 -3.76
N ARG A 224 8.58 17.82 -5.04
CA ARG A 224 9.64 17.55 -6.02
C ARG A 224 10.52 18.78 -6.24
N LYS A 225 9.89 19.94 -6.46
CA LYS A 225 10.60 21.21 -6.65
C LYS A 225 11.51 21.54 -5.45
N LEU A 226 11.00 21.42 -4.23
CA LEU A 226 11.79 21.64 -3.02
C LEU A 226 12.95 20.66 -2.87
N ALA A 227 12.71 19.39 -3.22
CA ALA A 227 13.78 18.38 -3.21
C ALA A 227 14.91 18.75 -4.20
N ASP A 228 14.57 19.25 -5.40
CA ASP A 228 15.53 19.69 -6.41
C ASP A 228 16.29 20.95 -5.93
N GLU A 229 15.59 21.96 -5.42
CA GLU A 229 16.18 23.22 -4.93
C GLU A 229 17.17 23.02 -3.79
N HIS A 230 16.91 22.01 -2.94
CA HIS A 230 17.74 21.72 -1.77
C HIS A 230 18.71 20.55 -1.97
N ASP A 231 18.82 20.02 -3.19
CA ASP A 231 19.66 18.87 -3.53
C ASP A 231 19.42 17.67 -2.57
N VAL A 232 18.17 17.25 -2.46
CA VAL A 232 17.68 16.15 -1.64
C VAL A 232 16.98 15.14 -2.54
N LEU A 233 17.15 13.83 -2.31
CA LEU A 233 16.45 12.81 -3.09
C LEU A 233 14.95 12.76 -2.73
N LEU A 234 14.11 12.43 -3.72
CA LEU A 234 12.70 12.16 -3.54
C LEU A 234 12.45 10.67 -3.66
N ILE A 235 11.88 10.07 -2.60
CA ILE A 235 11.39 8.69 -2.58
C ILE A 235 9.88 8.72 -2.62
N CYS A 236 9.25 8.13 -3.65
CA CYS A 236 7.82 7.90 -3.70
C CYS A 236 7.50 6.47 -3.28
N ASP A 237 6.73 6.33 -2.21
CA ASP A 237 6.19 5.04 -1.78
C ASP A 237 4.85 4.78 -2.48
N GLU A 238 4.91 4.04 -3.58
CA GLU A 238 3.76 3.60 -4.38
C GLU A 238 3.27 2.19 -3.99
N VAL A 239 3.63 1.71 -2.82
CA VAL A 239 3.24 0.36 -2.35
C VAL A 239 1.73 0.20 -2.27
N ALA A 240 0.99 1.24 -1.82
CA ALA A 240 -0.47 1.21 -1.76
C ALA A 240 -1.14 1.91 -2.95
N THR A 241 -0.50 2.92 -3.51
CA THR A 241 -1.06 3.82 -4.53
C THR A 241 -0.81 3.36 -5.96
N GLY A 242 0.22 2.56 -6.18
CA GLY A 242 0.62 2.06 -7.50
C GLY A 242 -0.31 1.03 -8.12
N PHE A 243 0.05 0.61 -9.31
CA PHE A 243 -0.67 -0.39 -10.10
C PHE A 243 -2.16 -0.08 -10.27
N GLY A 244 -2.47 1.13 -10.75
CA GLY A 244 -3.82 1.51 -11.17
C GLY A 244 -4.76 1.96 -10.05
N ARG A 245 -4.38 1.82 -8.80
CA ARG A 245 -5.25 2.03 -7.63
C ARG A 245 -5.91 3.42 -7.60
N THR A 246 -5.18 4.45 -7.98
CA THR A 246 -5.65 5.85 -7.99
C THR A 246 -6.25 6.30 -9.34
N GLY A 247 -6.31 5.41 -10.35
CA GLY A 247 -6.74 5.72 -11.71
C GLY A 247 -5.60 6.16 -12.65
N ARG A 248 -4.35 6.04 -12.21
CA ARG A 248 -3.13 6.09 -13.02
C ARG A 248 -2.30 4.86 -12.68
N MET A 249 -1.35 4.47 -13.55
CA MET A 249 -0.48 3.32 -13.26
C MET A 249 0.28 3.56 -11.95
N PHE A 250 0.84 4.75 -11.78
CA PHE A 250 1.43 5.22 -10.53
C PHE A 250 0.84 6.57 -10.12
N ALA A 251 0.67 6.79 -8.81
CA ALA A 251 0.00 7.99 -8.32
C ALA A 251 0.80 9.28 -8.59
N CYS A 252 2.14 9.22 -8.61
CA CYS A 252 2.98 10.37 -8.94
C CYS A 252 2.72 10.93 -10.35
N GLU A 253 2.17 10.13 -11.26
CA GLU A 253 1.79 10.56 -12.62
C GLU A 253 0.63 11.58 -12.62
N HIS A 254 -0.19 11.63 -11.57
CA HIS A 254 -1.27 12.63 -11.49
C HIS A 254 -0.74 14.06 -11.52
N GLU A 255 0.48 14.25 -11.07
CA GLU A 255 1.12 15.56 -11.01
C GLU A 255 2.36 15.69 -11.92
N GLY A 256 2.61 14.67 -12.76
CA GLY A 256 3.74 14.63 -13.68
C GLY A 256 5.09 14.61 -12.97
N VAL A 257 5.15 14.00 -11.78
CA VAL A 257 6.37 13.90 -10.96
C VAL A 257 7.06 12.57 -11.23
N SER A 258 8.37 12.63 -11.47
CA SER A 258 9.26 11.47 -11.44
C SER A 258 10.14 11.53 -10.20
N PRO A 259 10.11 10.52 -9.32
CA PRO A 259 10.99 10.47 -8.15
C PRO A 259 12.40 9.99 -8.51
N ASP A 260 13.36 10.18 -7.59
CA ASP A 260 14.69 9.59 -7.70
C ASP A 260 14.66 8.09 -7.38
N ILE A 261 13.82 7.69 -6.42
CA ILE A 261 13.58 6.29 -6.03
C ILE A 261 12.06 6.08 -5.89
N MET A 262 11.56 4.93 -6.32
CA MET A 262 10.17 4.55 -6.17
C MET A 262 10.05 3.14 -5.60
N CYS A 263 9.19 2.97 -4.59
CA CYS A 263 8.91 1.67 -3.97
C CYS A 263 7.55 1.16 -4.41
N THR A 264 7.46 -0.13 -4.75
CA THR A 264 6.21 -0.80 -5.09
C THR A 264 6.12 -2.19 -4.48
N ALA A 265 4.91 -2.65 -4.24
CA ALA A 265 4.59 -4.01 -3.80
C ALA A 265 3.11 -4.30 -4.10
N LYS A 266 2.43 -5.08 -3.24
CA LYS A 266 0.97 -5.33 -3.29
C LYS A 266 0.46 -5.66 -4.69
N GLY A 267 -0.03 -4.67 -5.43
CA GLY A 267 -0.61 -4.84 -6.76
C GLY A 267 0.36 -5.38 -7.83
N ILE A 268 1.66 -5.37 -7.60
CA ILE A 268 2.66 -5.83 -8.58
C ILE A 268 2.42 -7.27 -9.06
N THR A 269 1.99 -8.17 -8.16
CA THR A 269 1.65 -9.57 -8.51
C THR A 269 0.14 -9.81 -8.68
N GLY A 270 -0.66 -8.73 -8.68
CA GLY A 270 -2.12 -8.86 -8.60
C GLY A 270 -2.63 -9.41 -7.25
N GLY A 271 -1.77 -9.43 -6.22
CA GLY A 271 -2.08 -9.98 -4.90
C GLY A 271 -1.86 -11.50 -4.76
N TYR A 272 -1.14 -12.12 -5.69
CA TYR A 272 -0.94 -13.57 -5.71
C TYR A 272 0.23 -14.04 -4.83
N LEU A 273 1.38 -13.39 -4.94
CA LEU A 273 2.61 -13.81 -4.27
C LEU A 273 3.36 -12.59 -3.71
N PRO A 274 4.14 -12.77 -2.63
CA PRO A 274 5.00 -11.73 -2.11
C PRO A 274 6.06 -11.32 -3.15
N LEU A 275 6.04 -10.05 -3.53
CA LEU A 275 7.06 -9.41 -4.37
C LEU A 275 6.99 -7.90 -4.14
N ALA A 276 8.14 -7.28 -4.10
CA ALA A 276 8.28 -5.84 -4.09
C ALA A 276 9.43 -5.40 -5.00
N ALA A 277 9.42 -4.15 -5.39
CA ALA A 277 10.44 -3.58 -6.25
C ALA A 277 10.77 -2.15 -5.82
N THR A 278 12.06 -1.85 -5.74
CA THR A 278 12.61 -0.52 -5.54
C THR A 278 13.27 -0.09 -6.83
N PHE A 279 12.75 0.97 -7.44
CA PHE A 279 13.27 1.54 -8.68
C PHE A 279 14.18 2.71 -8.36
N ALA A 280 15.24 2.89 -9.14
CA ALA A 280 16.17 3.99 -9.00
C ALA A 280 16.54 4.59 -10.37
N THR A 281 16.95 5.85 -10.35
CA THR A 281 17.49 6.52 -11.52
C THR A 281 18.90 6.00 -11.88
N GLN A 282 19.31 6.21 -13.14
CA GLN A 282 20.67 5.87 -13.58
C GLN A 282 21.74 6.61 -12.74
N ARG A 283 21.49 7.87 -12.40
CA ARG A 283 22.38 8.67 -11.53
C ARG A 283 22.68 7.98 -10.20
N ILE A 284 21.66 7.42 -9.57
CA ILE A 284 21.83 6.69 -8.31
C ILE A 284 22.64 5.41 -8.56
N PHE A 285 22.24 4.60 -9.54
CA PHE A 285 22.94 3.35 -9.86
C PHE A 285 24.43 3.56 -10.16
N ASP A 286 24.78 4.61 -10.94
CA ASP A 286 26.17 4.90 -11.30
C ASP A 286 27.07 5.18 -10.09
N ALA A 287 26.52 5.72 -9.01
CA ALA A 287 27.26 5.94 -7.77
C ALA A 287 27.70 4.65 -7.06
N PHE A 288 27.07 3.52 -7.39
CA PHE A 288 27.42 2.20 -6.85
C PHE A 288 28.40 1.41 -7.75
N LEU A 289 28.72 1.97 -8.93
CA LEU A 289 29.71 1.37 -9.81
C LEU A 289 31.12 1.70 -9.30
N GLY A 290 31.95 0.68 -9.20
CA GLY A 290 33.33 0.80 -8.74
C GLY A 290 34.01 -0.56 -8.66
N GLU A 291 35.30 -0.54 -8.41
CA GLU A 291 36.06 -1.75 -8.22
C GLU A 291 35.66 -2.42 -6.87
N PRO A 292 35.78 -3.75 -6.75
CA PRO A 292 35.33 -4.46 -5.55
C PRO A 292 35.92 -3.93 -4.22
N TRP A 293 37.12 -3.37 -4.26
CA TRP A 293 37.80 -2.82 -3.09
C TRP A 293 37.44 -1.36 -2.77
N GLU A 294 36.65 -0.67 -3.61
CA GLU A 294 36.23 0.72 -3.36
C GLU A 294 35.07 0.84 -2.36
N GLY A 295 34.49 -0.28 -1.94
CA GLY A 295 33.42 -0.31 -0.93
C GLY A 295 32.08 0.25 -1.42
N LYS A 296 31.87 0.40 -2.73
CA LYS A 296 30.64 0.93 -3.33
C LYS A 296 29.54 -0.11 -3.51
N THR A 297 29.83 -1.40 -3.31
CA THR A 297 28.85 -2.47 -3.46
C THR A 297 27.68 -2.26 -2.53
N PHE A 298 26.45 -2.44 -3.04
CA PHE A 298 25.24 -2.42 -2.24
C PHE A 298 25.05 -3.78 -1.55
N TYR A 299 25.53 -3.90 -0.32
CA TYR A 299 25.42 -5.14 0.47
C TYR A 299 24.03 -5.26 1.09
N HIS A 300 23.06 -5.64 0.28
CA HIS A 300 21.69 -5.93 0.68
C HIS A 300 21.09 -7.00 -0.25
N GLY A 301 20.25 -7.87 0.29
CA GLY A 301 19.54 -8.87 -0.46
C GLY A 301 18.78 -9.81 0.46
N HIS A 302 17.73 -10.43 -0.06
CA HIS A 302 16.96 -11.46 0.62
C HIS A 302 17.13 -12.80 -0.10
N THR A 303 16.92 -13.88 0.60
CA THR A 303 16.99 -15.23 0.01
C THR A 303 16.08 -15.36 -1.21
N TYR A 304 14.88 -14.81 -1.14
CA TYR A 304 13.86 -14.89 -2.20
C TYR A 304 13.82 -13.70 -3.16
N THR A 305 14.84 -12.83 -3.16
CA THR A 305 14.94 -11.70 -4.09
C THR A 305 14.68 -12.16 -5.53
N GLY A 306 13.72 -11.54 -6.21
CA GLY A 306 13.37 -11.87 -7.61
C GLY A 306 12.85 -13.31 -7.77
N ASN A 307 12.07 -13.81 -6.80
CA ASN A 307 11.50 -15.15 -6.85
C ASN A 307 10.82 -15.43 -8.20
N PRO A 308 11.19 -16.49 -8.92
CA PRO A 308 10.68 -16.80 -10.26
C PRO A 308 9.16 -16.94 -10.32
N LEU A 309 8.51 -17.57 -9.32
CA LEU A 309 7.06 -17.74 -9.29
C LEU A 309 6.35 -16.38 -9.13
N ALA A 310 6.87 -15.52 -8.24
CA ALA A 310 6.31 -14.21 -8.03
C ALA A 310 6.51 -13.30 -9.27
N CYS A 311 7.66 -13.40 -9.94
CA CYS A 311 7.92 -12.68 -11.18
C CYS A 311 6.99 -13.16 -12.31
N ALA A 312 6.71 -14.48 -12.42
CA ALA A 312 5.77 -15.02 -13.41
C ALA A 312 4.33 -14.52 -13.13
N ALA A 313 3.90 -14.50 -11.87
CA ALA A 313 2.61 -13.92 -11.49
C ALA A 313 2.53 -12.43 -11.85
N ALA A 314 3.59 -11.66 -11.59
CA ALA A 314 3.64 -10.25 -11.93
C ALA A 314 3.60 -9.99 -13.44
N LEU A 315 4.31 -10.77 -14.24
CA LEU A 315 4.25 -10.69 -15.71
C LEU A 315 2.83 -10.93 -16.23
N ALA A 316 2.16 -11.98 -15.73
CA ALA A 316 0.78 -12.27 -16.10
C ALA A 316 -0.19 -11.16 -15.64
N SER A 317 0.01 -10.61 -14.45
CA SER A 317 -0.76 -9.47 -13.96
C SER A 317 -0.62 -8.25 -14.87
N LEU A 318 0.60 -7.88 -15.28
CA LEU A 318 0.85 -6.76 -16.18
C LEU A 318 0.21 -6.96 -17.56
N GLU A 319 0.23 -8.19 -18.09
CA GLU A 319 -0.44 -8.52 -19.35
C GLU A 319 -1.96 -8.29 -19.27
N LEU A 320 -2.57 -8.66 -18.13
CA LEU A 320 -4.00 -8.42 -17.88
C LEU A 320 -4.34 -6.94 -17.74
N PHE A 321 -3.46 -6.11 -17.16
CA PHE A 321 -3.64 -4.66 -17.16
C PHE A 321 -3.78 -4.10 -18.56
N HIS A 322 -2.92 -4.55 -19.47
CA HIS A 322 -2.94 -4.13 -20.86
C HIS A 322 -4.15 -4.71 -21.60
N LYS A 323 -4.37 -6.05 -21.51
CA LYS A 323 -5.45 -6.76 -22.19
C LYS A 323 -6.84 -6.16 -21.90
N HIS A 324 -7.06 -5.71 -20.67
CA HIS A 324 -8.36 -5.20 -20.22
C HIS A 324 -8.42 -3.67 -20.13
N ASP A 325 -7.36 -2.96 -20.48
CA ASP A 325 -7.28 -1.50 -20.26
C ASP A 325 -7.74 -1.11 -18.84
N LEU A 326 -7.18 -1.82 -17.84
CA LEU A 326 -7.72 -1.82 -16.49
C LEU A 326 -7.64 -0.44 -15.81
N VAL A 327 -6.60 0.34 -16.09
CA VAL A 327 -6.45 1.70 -15.56
C VAL A 327 -7.59 2.61 -16.03
N ALA A 328 -7.93 2.57 -17.33
CA ALA A 328 -9.06 3.33 -17.86
C ALA A 328 -10.40 2.84 -17.30
N GLN A 329 -10.55 1.52 -17.06
CA GLN A 329 -11.72 1.00 -16.35
C GLN A 329 -11.85 1.59 -14.95
N VAL A 330 -10.75 1.67 -14.17
CA VAL A 330 -10.77 2.27 -12.83
C VAL A 330 -11.19 3.75 -12.91
N GLN A 331 -10.68 4.51 -13.90
CA GLN A 331 -11.10 5.90 -14.10
C GLN A 331 -12.62 6.03 -14.29
N ARG A 332 -13.20 5.22 -15.18
CA ARG A 332 -14.65 5.23 -15.43
C ARG A 332 -15.45 4.79 -14.21
N LYS A 333 -15.10 3.65 -13.63
CA LYS A 333 -15.80 3.10 -12.45
C LYS A 333 -15.67 3.99 -11.22
N SER A 334 -14.55 4.71 -11.04
CA SER A 334 -14.40 5.63 -9.91
C SER A 334 -15.33 6.85 -9.99
N MET A 335 -15.71 7.29 -11.19
CA MET A 335 -16.74 8.34 -11.35
C MET A 335 -18.12 7.84 -10.94
N GLU A 336 -18.49 6.62 -11.29
CA GLU A 336 -19.76 6.02 -10.84
C GLU A 336 -19.73 5.77 -9.32
N LEU A 337 -18.63 5.30 -8.78
CA LEU A 337 -18.46 5.15 -7.33
C LEU A 337 -18.60 6.49 -6.59
N SER A 338 -18.09 7.60 -7.16
CA SER A 338 -18.27 8.94 -6.58
C SER A 338 -19.74 9.34 -6.46
N LYS A 339 -20.59 8.97 -7.45
CA LYS A 339 -22.02 9.22 -7.38
C LYS A 339 -22.70 8.45 -6.26
N LEU A 340 -22.35 7.17 -6.09
CA LEU A 340 -22.86 6.34 -5.01
C LEU A 340 -22.43 6.88 -3.63
N LEU A 341 -21.17 7.27 -3.50
CA LEU A 341 -20.62 7.84 -2.26
C LEU A 341 -21.24 9.20 -1.90
N ALA A 342 -21.72 9.96 -2.87
CA ALA A 342 -22.39 11.23 -2.61
C ALA A 342 -23.68 11.08 -1.79
N GLU A 343 -24.39 9.95 -1.90
CA GLU A 343 -25.54 9.64 -1.06
C GLU A 343 -25.11 9.23 0.36
N VAL A 344 -24.06 8.44 0.49
CA VAL A 344 -23.49 8.08 1.79
C VAL A 344 -23.00 9.31 2.57
N ALA A 345 -22.43 10.29 1.86
CA ALA A 345 -21.97 11.55 2.45
C ALA A 345 -23.06 12.40 3.10
N LYS A 346 -24.34 12.11 2.83
CA LYS A 346 -25.50 12.83 3.44
C LYS A 346 -25.90 12.26 4.81
N LEU A 347 -25.40 11.08 5.18
CA LEU A 347 -25.76 10.41 6.43
C LEU A 347 -25.23 11.17 7.65
N ASP A 348 -26.00 11.22 8.74
CA ASP A 348 -25.69 12.01 9.94
C ASP A 348 -24.36 11.64 10.62
N HIS A 349 -23.99 10.34 10.55
CA HIS A 349 -22.76 9.84 11.16
C HIS A 349 -21.56 9.77 10.21
N VAL A 350 -21.65 10.37 9.01
CA VAL A 350 -20.55 10.49 8.07
C VAL A 350 -19.99 11.90 8.14
N LEU A 351 -18.76 12.04 8.61
CA LEU A 351 -18.06 13.32 8.72
C LEU A 351 -17.52 13.75 7.36
N GLU A 352 -16.85 12.86 6.66
CA GLU A 352 -16.15 13.12 5.42
C GLU A 352 -15.99 11.85 4.60
N ILE A 353 -16.00 11.97 3.28
CA ILE A 353 -15.60 10.91 2.36
C ILE A 353 -14.42 11.40 1.54
N ARG A 354 -13.34 10.65 1.56
CA ARG A 354 -12.14 10.87 0.77
C ARG A 354 -12.05 9.81 -0.31
N GLN A 355 -11.85 10.21 -1.55
CA GLN A 355 -11.76 9.28 -2.67
C GLN A 355 -10.69 9.72 -3.67
N LYS A 356 -9.83 8.76 -4.06
CA LYS A 356 -8.93 8.88 -5.21
C LYS A 356 -8.89 7.54 -5.95
N GLY A 357 -9.53 7.46 -7.11
CA GLY A 357 -9.71 6.18 -7.80
C GLY A 357 -10.51 5.18 -6.94
N PHE A 358 -9.89 4.04 -6.66
CA PHE A 358 -10.42 2.98 -5.80
C PHE A 358 -9.78 2.97 -4.38
N MET A 359 -9.26 4.09 -3.95
CA MET A 359 -8.88 4.34 -2.56
C MET A 359 -9.94 5.25 -1.94
N VAL A 360 -10.74 4.70 -1.04
CA VAL A 360 -11.86 5.42 -0.38
C VAL A 360 -11.77 5.27 1.13
N GLY A 361 -11.90 6.37 1.84
CA GLY A 361 -12.10 6.43 3.27
C GLY A 361 -13.42 7.11 3.60
N ILE A 362 -14.31 6.44 4.34
CA ILE A 362 -15.56 6.99 4.86
C ILE A 362 -15.34 7.22 6.35
N GLU A 363 -15.08 8.46 6.73
CA GLU A 363 -14.84 8.84 8.12
C GLU A 363 -16.15 9.02 8.87
N LEU A 364 -16.27 8.31 10.00
CA LEU A 364 -17.45 8.35 10.86
C LEU A 364 -17.28 9.35 11.99
N CYS A 365 -18.40 9.88 12.48
CA CYS A 365 -18.44 10.77 13.63
C CYS A 365 -19.68 10.54 14.50
N GLU A 366 -19.57 10.91 15.76
CA GLU A 366 -20.71 10.89 16.68
C GLU A 366 -21.68 12.02 16.39
N ASP A 367 -21.13 13.21 16.06
CA ASP A 367 -21.90 14.42 15.75
C ASP A 367 -21.20 15.16 14.61
N ARG A 368 -21.90 15.25 13.48
CA ARG A 368 -21.38 15.90 12.27
C ARG A 368 -21.28 17.41 12.39
N GLN A 369 -22.22 18.06 13.12
CA GLN A 369 -22.28 19.52 13.22
C GLN A 369 -21.08 20.05 14.03
N THR A 370 -20.77 19.37 15.12
CA THR A 370 -19.65 19.72 15.99
C THR A 370 -18.34 19.03 15.61
N ARG A 371 -18.38 18.17 14.58
CA ARG A 371 -17.25 17.29 14.15
C ARG A 371 -16.73 16.39 15.27
N ARG A 372 -17.58 16.06 16.25
CA ARG A 372 -17.17 15.25 17.40
C ARG A 372 -16.96 13.79 16.97
N PRO A 373 -15.78 13.20 17.20
CA PRO A 373 -15.53 11.80 16.94
C PRO A 373 -16.30 10.91 17.93
N PHE A 374 -16.47 9.64 17.58
CA PHE A 374 -16.91 8.64 18.57
C PHE A 374 -15.85 8.42 19.64
N ASP A 375 -16.27 7.96 20.84
CA ASP A 375 -15.33 7.45 21.84
C ASP A 375 -14.55 6.25 21.21
N PRO A 376 -13.23 6.29 21.14
CA PRO A 376 -12.42 5.22 20.55
C PRO A 376 -12.65 3.84 21.17
N LYS A 377 -13.10 3.77 22.43
CA LYS A 377 -13.44 2.52 23.11
C LYS A 377 -14.63 1.82 22.47
N ARG A 378 -15.52 2.54 21.81
CA ARG A 378 -16.68 1.99 21.10
C ARG A 378 -16.29 1.26 19.82
N ARG A 379 -15.16 1.63 19.17
CA ARG A 379 -14.65 0.98 17.96
C ARG A 379 -15.72 0.84 16.86
N ILE A 380 -16.46 1.93 16.61
CA ILE A 380 -17.63 1.95 15.71
C ILE A 380 -17.29 1.48 14.30
N GLY A 381 -16.14 1.89 13.76
CA GLY A 381 -15.68 1.42 12.45
C GLY A 381 -15.54 -0.10 12.39
N ALA A 382 -14.98 -0.72 13.44
CA ALA A 382 -14.86 -2.18 13.52
C ALA A 382 -16.20 -2.87 13.68
N GLU A 383 -17.11 -2.31 14.48
CA GLU A 383 -18.46 -2.82 14.68
C GLU A 383 -19.23 -2.84 13.35
N ILE A 384 -19.22 -1.74 12.60
CA ILE A 384 -19.88 -1.65 11.29
C ILE A 384 -19.27 -2.66 10.32
N CYS A 385 -17.96 -2.74 10.21
CA CYS A 385 -17.30 -3.68 9.32
C CYS A 385 -17.60 -5.16 9.67
N ASN A 386 -17.81 -5.47 10.94
CA ASN A 386 -18.26 -6.80 11.34
C ASN A 386 -19.73 -7.05 10.96
N ARG A 387 -20.62 -6.06 11.15
CA ARG A 387 -22.04 -6.19 10.78
C ARG A 387 -22.25 -6.30 9.27
N ILE A 388 -21.45 -5.61 8.46
CA ILE A 388 -21.49 -5.66 7.00
C ILE A 388 -21.30 -7.10 6.48
N ARG A 389 -20.62 -7.99 7.20
CA ARG A 389 -20.44 -9.39 6.82
C ARG A 389 -21.76 -10.13 6.60
N LYS A 390 -22.84 -9.74 7.30
CA LYS A 390 -24.19 -10.30 7.12
C LYS A 390 -24.79 -10.01 5.75
N HIS A 391 -24.24 -9.00 5.05
CA HIS A 391 -24.61 -8.64 3.69
C HIS A 391 -23.69 -9.29 2.64
N GLY A 392 -22.82 -10.23 3.06
CA GLY A 392 -21.86 -10.87 2.16
C GLY A 392 -20.75 -9.95 1.68
N VAL A 393 -20.27 -9.04 2.53
CA VAL A 393 -19.21 -8.08 2.22
C VAL A 393 -18.15 -8.09 3.31
N LEU A 394 -16.86 -8.01 2.91
CA LEU A 394 -15.73 -7.82 3.82
C LEU A 394 -15.12 -6.45 3.63
N LEU A 395 -15.10 -5.67 4.72
CA LEU A 395 -14.39 -4.40 4.81
C LEU A 395 -13.52 -4.36 6.07
N ARG A 396 -12.59 -3.43 6.13
CA ARG A 396 -11.73 -3.17 7.29
C ARG A 396 -11.73 -1.67 7.63
N PRO A 397 -11.73 -1.31 8.91
CA PRO A 397 -11.60 0.07 9.33
C PRO A 397 -10.14 0.45 9.60
N LEU A 398 -9.86 1.75 9.52
CA LEU A 398 -8.71 2.42 10.14
C LEU A 398 -9.28 3.33 11.24
N GLY A 399 -9.29 2.85 12.50
CA GLY A 399 -10.07 3.49 13.55
C GLY A 399 -11.55 3.54 13.18
N ASP A 400 -12.14 4.74 13.09
CA ASP A 400 -13.51 4.96 12.64
C ASP A 400 -13.62 5.41 11.18
N VAL A 401 -12.58 5.18 10.37
CA VAL A 401 -12.62 5.32 8.92
C VAL A 401 -12.89 3.96 8.27
N ILE A 402 -14.04 3.78 7.64
CA ILE A 402 -14.32 2.58 6.84
C ILE A 402 -13.55 2.70 5.53
N VAL A 403 -12.70 1.70 5.24
CA VAL A 403 -11.88 1.68 4.04
C VAL A 403 -12.52 0.81 2.97
N LEU A 404 -12.66 1.37 1.76
CA LEU A 404 -13.04 0.67 0.55
C LEU A 404 -11.85 0.73 -0.44
N MET A 405 -11.24 -0.41 -0.67
CA MET A 405 -10.16 -0.62 -1.65
C MET A 405 -10.37 -1.94 -2.39
N PRO A 406 -11.42 -2.05 -3.23
CA PRO A 406 -11.78 -3.30 -3.87
C PRO A 406 -10.77 -3.70 -4.95
N PRO A 407 -10.78 -4.95 -5.44
CA PRO A 407 -10.08 -5.34 -6.65
C PRO A 407 -10.41 -4.39 -7.82
N LEU A 408 -9.41 -4.02 -8.62
CA LEU A 408 -9.61 -3.04 -9.70
C LEU A 408 -10.56 -3.56 -10.79
N ALA A 409 -10.58 -4.88 -10.96
CA ALA A 409 -11.48 -5.53 -11.90
C ALA A 409 -12.94 -5.62 -11.41
N MET A 410 -13.22 -5.27 -10.12
CA MET A 410 -14.57 -5.38 -9.54
C MET A 410 -15.63 -4.69 -10.42
N PRO A 411 -16.75 -5.37 -10.76
CA PRO A 411 -17.87 -4.79 -11.47
C PRO A 411 -18.55 -3.67 -10.68
N ILE A 412 -19.24 -2.77 -11.39
CA ILE A 412 -19.93 -1.65 -10.74
C ILE A 412 -21.11 -2.13 -9.89
N GLU A 413 -21.76 -3.21 -10.28
CA GLU A 413 -22.86 -3.84 -9.55
C GLU A 413 -22.41 -4.35 -8.18
N ASP A 414 -21.20 -4.91 -8.09
CA ASP A 414 -20.63 -5.36 -6.81
C ASP A 414 -20.22 -4.16 -5.95
N LEU A 415 -19.71 -3.06 -6.54
CA LEU A 415 -19.46 -1.82 -5.83
C LEU A 415 -20.76 -1.23 -5.26
N GLN A 416 -21.87 -1.27 -6.01
CA GLN A 416 -23.18 -0.83 -5.53
C GLN A 416 -23.63 -1.65 -4.31
N ARG A 417 -23.52 -2.98 -4.37
CA ARG A 417 -23.84 -3.87 -3.23
C ARG A 417 -23.03 -3.54 -1.99
N ILE A 418 -21.74 -3.25 -2.15
CA ILE A 418 -20.88 -2.84 -1.03
C ILE A 418 -21.39 -1.52 -0.43
N ILE A 419 -21.69 -0.52 -1.26
CA ILE A 419 -22.17 0.78 -0.79
C ILE A 419 -23.54 0.68 -0.13
N GLU A 420 -24.45 -0.14 -0.64
CA GLU A 420 -25.74 -0.41 -0.02
C GLU A 420 -25.58 -1.05 1.37
N ALA A 421 -24.67 -2.02 1.52
CA ALA A 421 -24.36 -2.64 2.80
C ALA A 421 -23.78 -1.61 3.80
N VAL A 422 -22.85 -0.78 3.37
CA VAL A 422 -22.26 0.31 4.19
C VAL A 422 -23.35 1.29 4.62
N THR A 423 -24.17 1.77 3.68
CA THR A 423 -25.27 2.70 3.94
C THR A 423 -26.24 2.15 5.00
N THR A 424 -26.67 0.90 4.81
CA THR A 424 -27.60 0.21 5.74
C THR A 424 -27.05 0.16 7.15
N GLU A 425 -25.77 -0.22 7.32
CA GLU A 425 -25.20 -0.37 8.67
C GLU A 425 -24.87 0.98 9.33
N ILE A 426 -24.55 2.02 8.56
CA ILE A 426 -24.39 3.39 9.09
C ILE A 426 -25.76 3.95 9.55
N MET A 427 -26.83 3.76 8.77
CA MET A 427 -28.18 4.21 9.16
C MET A 427 -28.67 3.58 10.48
N ARG A 428 -28.31 2.33 10.73
CA ARG A 428 -28.65 1.64 12.00
C ARG A 428 -28.01 2.26 13.24
N LEU A 429 -26.92 3.03 13.11
CA LEU A 429 -26.34 3.79 14.23
C LEU A 429 -27.32 4.84 14.76
N HIS A 430 -28.17 5.40 13.91
CA HIS A 430 -29.18 6.39 14.28
C HIS A 430 -30.33 5.73 15.05
N GLU A 431 -30.77 4.52 14.66
CA GLU A 431 -31.88 3.81 15.28
C GLU A 431 -31.55 3.31 16.70
N ALA A 432 -30.31 2.92 16.97
CA ALA A 432 -29.86 2.45 18.28
C ALA A 432 -29.83 3.54 19.38
N ARG A 433 -30.09 4.81 19.02
CA ARG A 433 -30.16 5.95 19.95
C ARG A 433 -31.61 6.37 20.33
N ARG A 434 -32.61 5.81 19.68
CA ARG A 434 -34.03 5.98 20.04
C ARG A 434 -34.51 4.84 20.93
#